data_2ae8f5e5f60d33019b9564cf67cbad34
#
_entry.id   2ae8f5e5f60d33019b9564cf67cbad34
#
_cell.length_a   1.000
_cell.length_b   1.000
_cell.length_c   1.000
_cell.angle_alpha   90.00
_cell.angle_beta   90.00
_cell.angle_gamma   90.00
#
_symmetry.space_group_name_H-M   'P 1'
#
loop_
_entity.id
_entity.type
_entity.pdbx_description
1 polymer ?
#
loop_
_entity_poly.entity_id
_entity_poly.type
_entity_poly.pdbx_seq_one_letter_code
_entity_poly.pdbx_strand_id
1 'polypeptide(L)'
;MLSLIRALSDWGIRSPAVAWGAFLACAFAFVFGTAGWYGRFFDEVQAPLWAYPFIPDCPLAALLFGVAVLLMHLGRRSNLLNQLAAVFCVKYGVWTMTFWALYWAITGDVELSSLFSGPVMFVTHFGLTIMGLLLLQYVQPHVRDSALVLAWFVLSDIVDYAPVAVGRLGGYGYYPPLPWISGDPAALVPAMMVNAVMMTWLVGGGLLLRAAVWRAAKVRPTIA
;
A
#
# COMPACT_ATOMS: atom_id res chain seq x y z
N MET A 1 17.95 -7.42 -17.93
CA MET A 1 16.54 -7.27 -17.51
C MET A 1 16.33 -6.04 -16.62
N LEU A 2 17.01 -5.91 -15.46
CA LEU A 2 16.83 -4.76 -14.56
C LEU A 2 17.14 -3.40 -15.20
N SER A 3 18.15 -3.32 -16.07
CA SER A 3 18.49 -2.10 -16.81
C SER A 3 17.38 -1.65 -17.77
N LEU A 4 16.71 -2.60 -18.43
CA LEU A 4 15.59 -2.30 -19.34
C LEU A 4 14.38 -1.78 -18.55
N ILE A 5 14.04 -2.44 -17.43
CA ILE A 5 12.93 -2.00 -16.55
C ILE A 5 13.18 -0.57 -16.08
N ARG A 6 14.41 -0.28 -15.66
CA ARG A 6 14.77 1.08 -15.22
C ARG A 6 14.69 2.09 -16.37
N ALA A 7 15.16 1.74 -17.57
CA ALA A 7 15.08 2.61 -18.74
C ALA A 7 13.61 2.93 -19.11
N LEU A 8 12.71 1.93 -19.06
CA LEU A 8 11.29 2.13 -19.30
C LEU A 8 10.64 3.01 -18.22
N SER A 9 10.99 2.80 -16.95
CA SER A 9 10.49 3.63 -15.84
C SER A 9 10.98 5.06 -15.97
N ASP A 10 12.26 5.28 -16.30
CA ASP A 10 12.84 6.61 -16.52
C ASP A 10 12.18 7.32 -17.71
N TRP A 11 11.91 6.58 -18.80
CA TRP A 11 11.17 7.12 -19.94
C TRP A 11 9.74 7.54 -19.53
N GLY A 12 9.02 6.69 -18.79
CA GLY A 12 7.67 7.00 -18.33
C GLY A 12 7.63 8.25 -17.45
N ILE A 13 8.58 8.38 -16.49
CA ILE A 13 8.67 9.56 -15.62
C ILE A 13 9.00 10.84 -16.44
N ARG A 14 9.86 10.73 -17.46
CA ARG A 14 10.22 11.90 -18.30
C ARG A 14 9.11 12.31 -19.27
N SER A 15 8.24 11.40 -19.67
CA SER A 15 7.12 11.67 -20.58
C SER A 15 6.01 12.46 -19.85
N PRO A 16 5.68 13.69 -20.24
CA PRO A 16 4.60 14.45 -19.61
C PRO A 16 3.25 13.71 -19.69
N ALA A 17 2.95 13.10 -20.83
CA ALA A 17 1.69 12.38 -21.04
C ALA A 17 1.57 11.18 -20.07
N VAL A 18 2.66 10.44 -19.85
CA VAL A 18 2.66 9.30 -18.92
C VAL A 18 2.60 9.77 -17.47
N ALA A 19 3.39 10.78 -17.08
CA ALA A 19 3.43 11.27 -15.71
C ALA A 19 2.08 11.90 -15.27
N TRP A 20 1.51 12.77 -16.10
CA TRP A 20 0.21 13.38 -15.83
C TRP A 20 -0.93 12.35 -15.95
N GLY A 21 -0.88 11.46 -16.95
CA GLY A 21 -1.87 10.39 -17.09
C GLY A 21 -1.88 9.45 -15.88
N ALA A 22 -0.71 9.05 -15.40
CA ALA A 22 -0.58 8.25 -14.17
C ALA A 22 -1.13 8.97 -12.94
N PHE A 23 -0.78 10.26 -12.76
CA PHE A 23 -1.31 11.06 -11.65
C PHE A 23 -2.83 11.16 -11.70
N LEU A 24 -3.41 11.51 -12.86
CA LEU A 24 -4.86 11.67 -13.01
C LEU A 24 -5.60 10.34 -12.80
N ALA A 25 -5.08 9.24 -13.34
CA ALA A 25 -5.65 7.91 -13.12
C ALA A 25 -5.61 7.50 -11.63
N CYS A 26 -4.49 7.77 -10.95
CA CYS A 26 -4.34 7.50 -9.52
C CYS A 26 -5.23 8.42 -8.66
N ALA A 27 -5.38 9.69 -9.01
CA ALA A 27 -6.29 10.62 -8.34
C ALA A 27 -7.76 10.17 -8.51
N PHE A 28 -8.13 9.73 -9.72
CA PHE A 28 -9.46 9.15 -9.96
C PHE A 28 -9.66 7.88 -9.12
N ALA A 29 -8.67 6.96 -9.11
CA ALA A 29 -8.73 5.74 -8.30
C ALA A 29 -8.86 6.05 -6.80
N PHE A 30 -8.21 7.11 -6.31
CA PHE A 30 -8.35 7.57 -4.93
C PHE A 30 -9.78 8.00 -4.62
N VAL A 31 -10.35 8.89 -5.42
CA VAL A 31 -11.71 9.42 -5.19
C VAL A 31 -12.74 8.30 -5.33
N PHE A 32 -12.69 7.55 -6.43
CA PHE A 32 -13.64 6.49 -6.73
C PHE A 32 -13.55 5.32 -5.76
N GLY A 33 -12.33 4.87 -5.43
CA GLY A 33 -12.10 3.78 -4.49
C GLY A 33 -12.48 4.18 -3.06
N THR A 34 -12.17 5.40 -2.64
CA THR A 34 -12.55 5.91 -1.31
C THR A 34 -14.06 5.97 -1.17
N ALA A 35 -14.77 6.57 -2.14
CA ALA A 35 -16.23 6.69 -2.09
C ALA A 35 -16.93 5.33 -2.24
N GLY A 36 -16.46 4.48 -3.17
CA GLY A 36 -17.14 3.23 -3.51
C GLY A 36 -16.88 2.08 -2.54
N TRP A 37 -15.66 1.99 -1.95
CA TRP A 37 -15.29 0.88 -1.09
C TRP A 37 -15.25 1.25 0.40
N TYR A 38 -14.83 2.47 0.72
CA TYR A 38 -14.64 2.91 2.10
C TYR A 38 -15.73 3.88 2.58
N GLY A 39 -16.69 4.27 1.73
CA GLY A 39 -17.72 5.26 2.05
C GLY A 39 -18.45 4.98 3.36
N ARG A 40 -18.77 3.69 3.64
CA ARG A 40 -19.44 3.28 4.87
C ARG A 40 -18.71 3.69 6.16
N PHE A 41 -17.37 3.77 6.16
CA PHE A 41 -16.62 4.19 7.34
C PHE A 41 -16.85 5.66 7.67
N PHE A 42 -17.13 6.48 6.66
CA PHE A 42 -17.39 7.89 6.82
C PHE A 42 -18.85 8.17 7.12
N ASP A 43 -19.76 7.45 6.43
CA ASP A 43 -21.20 7.71 6.48
C ASP A 43 -21.90 6.92 7.59
N GLU A 44 -21.64 5.62 7.72
CA GLU A 44 -22.33 4.73 8.66
C GLU A 44 -21.61 4.61 9.99
N VAL A 45 -20.31 4.34 9.97
CA VAL A 45 -19.49 4.14 11.17
C VAL A 45 -19.08 5.46 11.82
N GLN A 46 -19.14 6.57 11.08
CA GLN A 46 -18.74 7.90 11.55
C GLN A 46 -17.33 7.88 12.19
N ALA A 47 -16.36 7.33 11.47
CA ALA A 47 -14.99 7.24 11.93
C ALA A 47 -14.47 8.62 12.39
N PRO A 48 -13.70 8.69 13.48
CA PRO A 48 -13.16 9.95 13.96
C PRO A 48 -12.14 10.51 12.97
N LEU A 49 -12.03 11.83 12.86
CA LEU A 49 -11.17 12.51 11.88
C LEU A 49 -9.70 12.03 11.90
N TRP A 50 -9.18 11.68 13.08
CA TRP A 50 -7.82 11.18 13.21
C TRP A 50 -7.59 9.83 12.50
N ALA A 51 -8.65 9.03 12.29
CA ALA A 51 -8.56 7.73 11.60
C ALA A 51 -8.58 7.87 10.06
N TYR A 52 -9.04 9.00 9.52
CA TYR A 52 -9.17 9.22 8.08
C TYR A 52 -7.90 8.93 7.26
N PRO A 53 -6.68 9.28 7.72
CA PRO A 53 -5.46 8.96 6.97
C PRO A 53 -5.13 7.45 6.90
N PHE A 54 -5.79 6.62 7.70
CA PHE A 54 -5.56 5.18 7.81
C PHE A 54 -6.68 4.34 7.18
N ILE A 55 -7.80 4.94 6.76
CA ILE A 55 -8.96 4.20 6.25
C ILE A 55 -8.84 3.85 4.77
N PRO A 56 -8.59 4.80 3.83
CA PRO A 56 -8.59 4.49 2.39
C PRO A 56 -7.24 3.96 1.91
N ASP A 57 -6.77 2.86 2.47
CA ASP A 57 -5.45 2.31 2.27
C ASP A 57 -5.03 2.14 0.80
N CYS A 58 -5.78 1.34 0.04
CA CYS A 58 -5.47 1.08 -1.36
C CYS A 58 -5.64 2.31 -2.26
N PRO A 59 -6.73 3.09 -2.11
CA PRO A 59 -6.87 4.36 -2.83
C PRO A 59 -5.74 5.34 -2.50
N LEU A 60 -5.36 5.47 -1.22
CA LEU A 60 -4.26 6.33 -0.80
C LEU A 60 -2.92 5.87 -1.37
N ALA A 61 -2.68 4.55 -1.44
CA ALA A 61 -1.49 3.99 -2.10
C ALA A 61 -1.38 4.45 -3.55
N ALA A 62 -2.48 4.38 -4.31
CA ALA A 62 -2.52 4.84 -5.70
C ALA A 62 -2.24 6.35 -5.78
N LEU A 63 -2.90 7.17 -4.96
CA LEU A 63 -2.69 8.63 -4.96
C LEU A 63 -1.22 8.98 -4.66
N LEU A 64 -0.62 8.40 -3.62
CA LEU A 64 0.77 8.66 -3.24
C LEU A 64 1.74 8.27 -4.36
N PHE A 65 1.49 7.16 -5.07
CA PHE A 65 2.26 6.77 -6.24
C PHE A 65 2.13 7.82 -7.36
N GLY A 66 0.92 8.24 -7.71
CA GLY A 66 0.69 9.25 -8.73
C GLY A 66 1.38 10.57 -8.41
N VAL A 67 1.29 11.02 -7.15
CA VAL A 67 2.00 12.24 -6.68
C VAL A 67 3.52 12.07 -6.75
N ALA A 68 4.06 10.91 -6.34
CA ALA A 68 5.49 10.63 -6.41
C ALA A 68 6.02 10.69 -7.86
N VAL A 69 5.30 10.06 -8.81
CA VAL A 69 5.66 10.09 -10.24
C VAL A 69 5.60 11.51 -10.80
N LEU A 70 4.53 12.25 -10.48
CA LEU A 70 4.39 13.64 -10.96
C LEU A 70 5.49 14.55 -10.40
N LEU A 71 5.82 14.44 -9.10
CA LEU A 71 6.90 15.22 -8.50
C LEU A 71 8.25 14.87 -9.10
N MET A 72 8.52 13.58 -9.39
CA MET A 72 9.74 13.18 -10.09
C MET A 72 9.81 13.75 -11.50
N HIS A 73 8.68 13.79 -12.24
CA HIS A 73 8.57 14.43 -13.55
C HIS A 73 8.90 15.93 -13.46
N LEU A 74 8.40 16.62 -12.44
CA LEU A 74 8.65 18.04 -12.20
C LEU A 74 10.06 18.35 -11.62
N GLY A 75 10.95 17.35 -11.56
CA GLY A 75 12.29 17.49 -11.00
C GLY A 75 12.36 17.60 -9.47
N ARG A 76 11.24 17.42 -8.78
CA ARG A 76 11.12 17.48 -7.31
C ARG A 76 11.06 16.06 -6.74
N ARG A 77 12.16 15.58 -6.19
CA ARG A 77 12.23 14.23 -5.60
C ARG A 77 12.14 14.29 -4.09
N SER A 78 11.18 13.55 -3.51
CA SER A 78 11.09 13.32 -2.07
C SER A 78 11.36 11.85 -1.78
N ASN A 79 12.47 11.55 -1.10
CA ASN A 79 12.81 10.18 -0.75
C ASN A 79 11.79 9.57 0.24
N LEU A 80 11.34 10.37 1.21
CA LEU A 80 10.30 9.95 2.16
C LEU A 80 9.00 9.57 1.44
N LEU A 81 8.53 10.42 0.51
CA LEU A 81 7.32 10.14 -0.27
C LEU A 81 7.49 8.89 -1.14
N ASN A 82 8.62 8.75 -1.83
CA ASN A 82 8.88 7.58 -2.67
C ASN A 82 8.89 6.28 -1.84
N GLN A 83 9.50 6.29 -0.64
CA GLN A 83 9.47 5.14 0.27
C GLN A 83 8.04 4.86 0.76
N LEU A 84 7.34 5.89 1.21
CA LEU A 84 5.97 5.77 1.71
C LEU A 84 5.06 5.17 0.64
N ALA A 85 5.04 5.76 -0.57
CA ALA A 85 4.24 5.30 -1.70
C ALA A 85 4.61 3.87 -2.12
N ALA A 86 5.91 3.54 -2.18
CA ALA A 86 6.35 2.19 -2.54
C ALA A 86 5.85 1.13 -1.54
N VAL A 87 5.98 1.39 -0.23
CA VAL A 87 5.52 0.46 0.81
C VAL A 87 4.00 0.34 0.79
N PHE A 88 3.25 1.46 0.65
CA PHE A 88 1.80 1.44 0.50
C PHE A 88 1.37 0.54 -0.66
N CYS A 89 1.93 0.76 -1.85
CA CYS A 89 1.57 0.01 -3.05
C CYS A 89 1.88 -1.49 -2.90
N VAL A 90 3.06 -1.86 -2.38
CA VAL A 90 3.42 -3.27 -2.22
C VAL A 90 2.57 -3.92 -1.12
N LYS A 91 2.46 -3.28 0.06
CA LYS A 91 1.72 -3.82 1.20
C LYS A 91 0.26 -4.08 0.83
N TYR A 92 -0.46 -3.06 0.41
CA TYR A 92 -1.89 -3.18 0.15
C TYR A 92 -2.20 -3.88 -1.17
N GLY A 93 -1.29 -3.84 -2.15
CA GLY A 93 -1.40 -4.67 -3.33
C GLY A 93 -1.34 -6.16 -3.00
N VAL A 94 -0.33 -6.60 -2.25
CA VAL A 94 -0.19 -8.00 -1.80
C VAL A 94 -1.31 -8.39 -0.85
N TRP A 95 -1.70 -7.50 0.08
CA TRP A 95 -2.78 -7.74 1.03
C TRP A 95 -4.09 -8.07 0.30
N THR A 96 -4.50 -7.24 -0.64
CA THR A 96 -5.76 -7.44 -1.38
C THR A 96 -5.71 -8.68 -2.27
N MET A 97 -4.59 -8.96 -2.95
CA MET A 97 -4.43 -10.19 -3.72
C MET A 97 -4.52 -11.43 -2.83
N THR A 98 -3.90 -11.43 -1.66
CA THR A 98 -3.97 -12.53 -0.70
C THR A 98 -5.39 -12.75 -0.21
N PHE A 99 -6.11 -11.66 0.09
CA PHE A 99 -7.52 -11.74 0.48
C PHE A 99 -8.36 -12.46 -0.58
N TRP A 100 -8.30 -12.02 -1.83
CA TRP A 100 -9.11 -12.61 -2.90
C TRP A 100 -8.70 -14.06 -3.20
N ALA A 101 -7.40 -14.38 -3.13
CA ALA A 101 -6.94 -15.76 -3.30
C ALA A 101 -7.49 -16.68 -2.20
N LEU A 102 -7.49 -16.25 -0.94
CA LEU A 102 -8.07 -16.99 0.18
C LEU A 102 -9.60 -17.08 0.06
N TYR A 103 -10.27 -15.99 -0.30
CA TYR A 103 -11.72 -15.95 -0.50
C TYR A 103 -12.14 -16.98 -1.55
N TRP A 104 -11.52 -16.99 -2.72
CA TRP A 104 -11.82 -17.97 -3.77
C TRP A 104 -11.49 -19.41 -3.39
N ALA A 105 -10.40 -19.63 -2.66
CA ALA A 105 -10.05 -20.97 -2.18
C ALA A 105 -11.09 -21.54 -1.22
N ILE A 106 -11.80 -20.70 -0.47
CA ILE A 106 -12.83 -21.12 0.51
C ILE A 106 -14.20 -21.19 -0.14
N THR A 107 -14.58 -20.19 -0.93
CA THR A 107 -15.97 -20.06 -1.43
C THR A 107 -16.16 -20.67 -2.82
N GLY A 108 -15.10 -20.74 -3.64
CA GLY A 108 -15.19 -21.07 -5.06
C GLY A 108 -15.85 -19.98 -5.91
N ASP A 109 -16.23 -18.84 -5.31
CA ASP A 109 -16.98 -17.78 -5.98
C ASP A 109 -16.04 -16.79 -6.68
N VAL A 110 -15.96 -16.94 -8.02
CA VAL A 110 -15.15 -16.10 -8.91
C VAL A 110 -16.07 -15.35 -9.86
N GLU A 111 -16.87 -14.43 -9.33
CA GLU A 111 -17.83 -13.67 -10.13
C GLU A 111 -17.21 -12.34 -10.61
N LEU A 112 -17.45 -12.01 -11.89
CA LEU A 112 -17.10 -10.73 -12.51
C LEU A 112 -18.37 -9.88 -12.67
N SER A 113 -18.84 -9.28 -11.58
CA SER A 113 -20.11 -8.56 -11.53
C SER A 113 -19.99 -7.03 -11.55
N SER A 114 -18.82 -6.48 -11.16
CA SER A 114 -18.62 -5.04 -11.04
C SER A 114 -17.14 -4.66 -11.08
N LEU A 115 -16.86 -3.35 -11.07
CA LEU A 115 -15.49 -2.81 -10.91
C LEU A 115 -14.86 -3.13 -9.55
N PHE A 116 -15.66 -3.51 -8.57
CA PHE A 116 -15.21 -3.95 -7.25
C PHE A 116 -15.28 -5.47 -7.07
N SER A 117 -15.54 -6.24 -8.15
CA SER A 117 -15.53 -7.69 -8.09
C SER A 117 -14.11 -8.24 -7.83
N GLY A 118 -14.04 -9.45 -7.28
CA GLY A 118 -12.78 -10.09 -6.90
C GLY A 118 -11.72 -10.12 -7.99
N PRO A 119 -12.04 -10.57 -9.24
CA PRO A 119 -11.06 -10.59 -10.32
C PRO A 119 -10.51 -9.20 -10.68
N VAL A 120 -11.36 -8.16 -10.73
CA VAL A 120 -10.93 -6.79 -11.02
C VAL A 120 -10.04 -6.25 -9.89
N MET A 121 -10.44 -6.48 -8.64
CA MET A 121 -9.66 -6.08 -7.48
C MET A 121 -8.31 -6.80 -7.44
N PHE A 122 -8.24 -8.09 -7.76
CA PHE A 122 -7.00 -8.84 -7.82
C PHE A 122 -6.03 -8.26 -8.87
N VAL A 123 -6.52 -8.05 -10.11
CA VAL A 123 -5.68 -7.55 -11.21
C VAL A 123 -5.20 -6.12 -10.97
N THR A 124 -6.08 -5.24 -10.48
CA THR A 124 -5.71 -3.85 -10.19
C THR A 124 -4.68 -3.77 -9.05
N HIS A 125 -4.78 -4.64 -8.05
CA HIS A 125 -3.84 -4.67 -6.93
C HIS A 125 -2.53 -5.40 -7.26
N PHE A 126 -2.55 -6.34 -8.22
CA PHE A 126 -1.32 -6.81 -8.84
C PHE A 126 -0.58 -5.66 -9.54
N GLY A 127 -1.30 -4.84 -10.31
CA GLY A 127 -0.76 -3.61 -10.90
C GLY A 127 -0.20 -2.66 -9.84
N LEU A 128 -0.92 -2.45 -8.74
CA LEU A 128 -0.47 -1.62 -7.61
C LEU A 128 0.84 -2.14 -7.01
N THR A 129 0.96 -3.46 -6.82
CA THR A 129 2.21 -4.09 -6.34
C THR A 129 3.38 -3.81 -7.28
N ILE A 130 3.18 -3.98 -8.60
CA ILE A 130 4.21 -3.68 -9.60
C ILE A 130 4.62 -2.20 -9.54
N MET A 131 3.67 -1.29 -9.43
CA MET A 131 3.94 0.15 -9.28
C MET A 131 4.84 0.43 -8.07
N GLY A 132 4.56 -0.19 -6.93
CA GLY A 132 5.39 -0.08 -5.72
C GLY A 132 6.81 -0.62 -5.93
N LEU A 133 6.95 -1.80 -6.55
CA LEU A 133 8.26 -2.41 -6.86
C LEU A 133 9.08 -1.53 -7.83
N LEU A 134 8.44 -0.94 -8.83
CA LEU A 134 9.10 0.00 -9.75
C LEU A 134 9.57 1.25 -9.02
N LEU A 135 8.79 1.77 -8.08
CA LEU A 135 9.14 2.95 -7.31
C LEU A 135 10.32 2.73 -6.35
N LEU A 136 10.51 1.48 -5.85
CA LEU A 136 11.66 1.11 -5.00
C LEU A 136 13.02 1.38 -5.67
N GLN A 137 13.09 1.42 -7.01
CA GLN A 137 14.32 1.74 -7.75
C GLN A 137 14.80 3.19 -7.53
N TYR A 138 13.90 4.08 -7.12
CA TYR A 138 14.15 5.50 -6.87
C TYR A 138 14.33 5.83 -5.39
N VAL A 139 14.24 4.82 -4.52
CA VAL A 139 14.39 4.96 -3.07
C VAL A 139 15.87 4.95 -2.68
N GLN A 140 16.31 6.02 -2.01
CA GLN A 140 17.65 6.12 -1.42
C GLN A 140 17.65 5.52 0.01
N PRO A 141 18.70 4.78 0.40
CA PRO A 141 18.82 4.24 1.75
C PRO A 141 19.09 5.37 2.75
N HIS A 142 18.03 5.81 3.46
CA HIS A 142 18.08 6.89 4.45
C HIS A 142 17.35 6.45 5.72
N VAL A 143 18.10 6.29 6.84
CA VAL A 143 17.60 5.70 8.09
C VAL A 143 16.38 6.44 8.64
N ARG A 144 16.41 7.78 8.67
CA ARG A 144 15.30 8.60 9.20
C ARG A 144 14.02 8.37 8.40
N ASP A 145 14.11 8.44 7.07
CA ASP A 145 12.93 8.28 6.20
C ASP A 145 12.36 6.87 6.35
N SER A 146 13.22 5.84 6.35
CA SER A 146 12.80 4.44 6.50
C SER A 146 12.18 4.17 7.88
N ALA A 147 12.71 4.80 8.95
CA ALA A 147 12.14 4.67 10.28
C ALA A 147 10.75 5.35 10.38
N LEU A 148 10.57 6.53 9.75
CA LEU A 148 9.27 7.21 9.70
C LEU A 148 8.24 6.39 8.91
N VAL A 149 8.64 5.81 7.78
CA VAL A 149 7.77 4.94 6.99
C VAL A 149 7.38 3.69 7.76
N LEU A 150 8.32 3.02 8.41
CA LEU A 150 8.02 1.84 9.23
C LEU A 150 7.08 2.22 10.39
N ALA A 151 7.33 3.32 11.09
CA ALA A 151 6.48 3.79 12.17
C ALA A 151 5.04 4.07 11.70
N TRP A 152 4.87 4.68 10.51
CA TRP A 152 3.55 4.88 9.90
C TRP A 152 2.81 3.56 9.72
N PHE A 153 3.44 2.54 9.14
CA PHE A 153 2.77 1.27 8.88
C PHE A 153 2.53 0.43 10.13
N VAL A 154 3.39 0.51 11.13
CA VAL A 154 3.12 -0.08 12.46
C VAL A 154 1.91 0.59 13.10
N LEU A 155 1.81 1.93 13.02
CA LEU A 155 0.64 2.66 13.51
C LEU A 155 -0.62 2.30 12.72
N SER A 156 -0.54 2.18 11.38
CA SER A 156 -1.64 1.72 10.54
C SER A 156 -2.14 0.32 10.96
N ASP A 157 -1.23 -0.64 11.14
CA ASP A 157 -1.60 -1.99 11.61
C ASP A 157 -2.29 -1.95 12.99
N ILE A 158 -1.84 -1.07 13.89
CA ILE A 158 -2.49 -0.88 15.20
C ILE A 158 -3.91 -0.30 15.02
N VAL A 159 -4.07 0.72 14.20
CA VAL A 159 -5.39 1.35 13.94
C VAL A 159 -6.34 0.35 13.31
N ASP A 160 -5.86 -0.47 12.38
CA ASP A 160 -6.68 -1.44 11.66
C ASP A 160 -7.09 -2.62 12.53
N TYR A 161 -6.18 -3.17 13.33
CA TYR A 161 -6.38 -4.48 13.96
C TYR A 161 -6.42 -4.49 15.49
N ALA A 162 -5.91 -3.48 16.19
CA ALA A 162 -5.95 -3.47 17.65
C ALA A 162 -7.38 -3.47 18.23
N PRO A 163 -8.40 -2.79 17.64
CA PRO A 163 -9.78 -2.90 18.11
C PRO A 163 -10.33 -4.32 18.03
N VAL A 164 -9.93 -5.09 17.02
CA VAL A 164 -10.30 -6.51 16.86
C VAL A 164 -9.63 -7.36 17.93
N ALA A 165 -8.31 -7.19 18.09
CA ALA A 165 -7.51 -7.98 19.02
C ALA A 165 -7.95 -7.81 20.49
N VAL A 166 -8.46 -6.64 20.87
CA VAL A 166 -8.95 -6.36 22.23
C VAL A 166 -10.48 -6.48 22.39
N GLY A 167 -11.19 -6.95 21.35
CA GLY A 167 -12.64 -7.14 21.39
C GLY A 167 -13.48 -5.85 21.53
N ARG A 168 -12.88 -4.69 21.24
CA ARG A 168 -13.57 -3.40 21.27
C ARG A 168 -14.24 -3.10 19.92
N LEU A 169 -15.21 -2.18 19.93
CA LEU A 169 -15.96 -1.75 18.74
C LEU A 169 -16.73 -2.87 18.04
N GLY A 170 -17.23 -3.85 18.79
CA GLY A 170 -17.96 -4.99 18.21
C GLY A 170 -17.08 -5.88 17.32
N GLY A 171 -15.74 -5.82 17.48
CA GLY A 171 -14.79 -6.59 16.69
C GLY A 171 -14.41 -5.96 15.35
N TYR A 172 -14.84 -4.73 15.07
CA TYR A 172 -14.49 -4.02 13.83
C TYR A 172 -13.31 -3.08 14.04
N GLY A 173 -12.23 -3.29 13.26
CA GLY A 173 -11.16 -2.32 13.05
C GLY A 173 -11.43 -1.45 11.83
N TYR A 174 -10.47 -0.58 11.49
CA TYR A 174 -10.56 0.26 10.28
C TYR A 174 -9.90 -0.39 9.05
N TYR A 175 -9.61 -1.70 9.11
CA TYR A 175 -9.10 -2.44 7.95
C TYR A 175 -10.07 -2.39 6.76
N PRO A 176 -9.60 -2.58 5.51
CA PRO A 176 -10.48 -2.58 4.33
C PRO A 176 -11.68 -3.51 4.49
N PRO A 177 -12.89 -3.07 4.11
CA PRO A 177 -14.09 -3.91 4.22
C PRO A 177 -13.91 -5.24 3.49
N LEU A 178 -14.24 -6.34 4.16
CA LEU A 178 -14.12 -7.69 3.61
C LEU A 178 -15.51 -8.24 3.27
N PRO A 179 -15.69 -8.93 2.12
CA PRO A 179 -16.87 -9.74 1.86
C PRO A 179 -17.06 -10.83 2.93
N TRP A 180 -18.32 -11.15 3.23
CA TRP A 180 -18.66 -12.17 4.21
C TRP A 180 -18.44 -13.57 3.64
N ILE A 181 -17.94 -14.48 4.47
CA ILE A 181 -17.78 -15.89 4.15
C ILE A 181 -18.73 -16.68 5.03
N SER A 182 -19.68 -17.42 4.43
CA SER A 182 -20.67 -18.23 5.15
C SER A 182 -21.41 -17.45 6.26
N GLY A 183 -21.67 -16.15 6.02
CA GLY A 183 -22.32 -15.27 6.99
C GLY A 183 -21.41 -14.69 8.07
N ASP A 184 -20.12 -15.05 8.11
CA ASP A 184 -19.14 -14.50 9.04
C ASP A 184 -18.31 -13.37 8.36
N PRO A 185 -18.48 -12.11 8.79
CA PRO A 185 -17.71 -10.99 8.27
C PRO A 185 -16.24 -10.98 8.72
N ALA A 186 -15.90 -11.78 9.73
CA ALA A 186 -14.58 -11.80 10.35
C ALA A 186 -13.73 -13.03 9.99
N ALA A 187 -14.25 -13.95 9.18
CA ALA A 187 -13.61 -15.25 8.91
C ALA A 187 -12.14 -15.16 8.47
N LEU A 188 -11.78 -14.15 7.64
CA LEU A 188 -10.41 -13.96 7.13
C LEU A 188 -9.60 -12.91 7.92
N VAL A 189 -10.20 -12.22 8.88
CA VAL A 189 -9.51 -11.11 9.59
C VAL A 189 -8.20 -11.54 10.25
N PRO A 190 -8.08 -12.69 10.94
CA PRO A 190 -6.80 -13.11 11.52
C PRO A 190 -5.71 -13.34 10.48
N ALA A 191 -6.05 -13.97 9.34
CA ALA A 191 -5.11 -14.21 8.26
C ALA A 191 -4.65 -12.89 7.61
N MET A 192 -5.58 -11.95 7.44
CA MET A 192 -5.29 -10.64 6.85
C MET A 192 -4.48 -9.76 7.79
N MET A 193 -4.71 -9.83 9.11
CA MET A 193 -3.87 -9.17 10.11
C MET A 193 -2.42 -9.68 10.04
N VAL A 194 -2.23 -10.99 10.00
CA VAL A 194 -0.89 -11.59 9.87
C VAL A 194 -0.22 -11.12 8.57
N ASN A 195 -0.94 -11.14 7.45
CA ASN A 195 -0.41 -10.64 6.17
C ASN A 195 0.00 -9.16 6.26
N ALA A 196 -0.84 -8.29 6.82
CA ALA A 196 -0.55 -6.85 6.96
C ALA A 196 0.73 -6.62 7.78
N VAL A 197 0.83 -7.24 8.95
CA VAL A 197 2.02 -7.13 9.82
C VAL A 197 3.26 -7.68 9.12
N MET A 198 3.17 -8.84 8.47
CA MET A 198 4.29 -9.41 7.70
C MET A 198 4.76 -8.45 6.61
N MET A 199 3.85 -7.85 5.83
CA MET A 199 4.23 -6.90 4.78
C MET A 199 4.86 -5.62 5.35
N THR A 200 4.37 -5.12 6.48
CA THR A 200 4.99 -3.99 7.19
C THR A 200 6.46 -4.27 7.51
N TRP A 201 6.77 -5.44 8.08
CA TRP A 201 8.15 -5.79 8.46
C TRP A 201 9.00 -6.23 7.28
N LEU A 202 8.47 -6.95 6.31
CA LEU A 202 9.24 -7.37 5.13
C LEU A 202 9.65 -6.17 4.26
N VAL A 203 8.72 -5.26 3.98
CA VAL A 203 9.00 -4.13 3.09
C VAL A 203 9.55 -2.94 3.88
N GLY A 204 8.81 -2.43 4.87
CA GLY A 204 9.23 -1.28 5.67
C GLY A 204 10.46 -1.57 6.53
N GLY A 205 10.47 -2.70 7.23
CA GLY A 205 11.64 -3.16 8.02
C GLY A 205 12.84 -3.47 7.14
N GLY A 206 12.62 -4.07 5.97
CA GLY A 206 13.67 -4.32 4.97
C GLY A 206 14.33 -3.04 4.47
N LEU A 207 13.57 -1.98 4.22
CA LEU A 207 14.12 -0.66 3.85
C LEU A 207 14.95 -0.04 4.97
N LEU A 208 14.49 -0.14 6.21
CA LEU A 208 15.23 0.35 7.37
C LEU A 208 16.54 -0.42 7.57
N LEU A 209 16.50 -1.74 7.47
CA LEU A 209 17.70 -2.60 7.56
C LEU A 209 18.70 -2.24 6.45
N ARG A 210 18.24 -2.12 5.20
CA ARG A 210 19.09 -1.69 4.07
C ARG A 210 19.76 -0.34 4.36
N ALA A 211 19.01 0.63 4.89
CA ALA A 211 19.53 1.95 5.21
C ALA A 211 20.55 1.91 6.35
N ALA A 212 20.32 1.11 7.38
CA ALA A 212 21.25 0.93 8.50
C ALA A 212 22.56 0.28 8.07
N VAL A 213 22.49 -0.79 7.28
CA VAL A 213 23.68 -1.48 6.72
C VAL A 213 24.50 -0.55 5.84
N TRP A 214 23.84 0.20 4.95
CA TRP A 214 24.51 1.15 4.06
C TRP A 214 25.20 2.28 4.84
N ARG A 215 24.57 2.80 5.91
CA ARG A 215 25.18 3.78 6.81
C ARG A 215 26.41 3.22 7.51
N ALA A 216 26.30 1.99 8.07
CA ALA A 216 27.41 1.34 8.76
C ALA A 216 28.63 1.11 7.83
N ALA A 217 28.38 0.74 6.56
CA ALA A 217 29.43 0.56 5.56
C ALA A 217 30.18 1.86 5.24
N LYS A 218 29.51 3.01 5.26
CA LYS A 218 30.13 4.33 5.02
C LYS A 218 30.99 4.85 6.21
N VAL A 219 30.66 4.40 7.42
CA VAL A 219 31.35 4.86 8.65
C VAL A 219 32.60 4.02 8.96
N ARG A 220 32.80 2.85 8.33
CA ARG A 220 34.01 2.07 8.50
C ARG A 220 35.21 2.84 7.93
N PRO A 221 36.22 3.25 8.76
CA PRO A 221 37.44 3.83 8.24
C PRO A 221 38.11 2.81 7.33
N THR A 222 38.59 3.24 6.18
CA THR A 222 39.55 2.50 5.38
C THR A 222 40.80 2.35 6.27
N ILE A 223 40.92 1.21 6.93
CA ILE A 223 42.19 0.85 7.57
C ILE A 223 43.13 0.54 6.41
N ALA A 224 43.95 1.53 6.07
CA ALA A 224 45.05 1.41 5.14
C ALA A 224 46.22 0.75 5.83
#